data_35ca08a7bb9b5e8e977a81b4af690721
#
_entry.id   35ca08a7bb9b5e8e977a81b4af690721
#
_cell.length_a   1.000
_cell.length_b   1.000
_cell.length_c   1.000
_cell.angle_alpha   90.00
_cell.angle_beta   90.00
_cell.angle_gamma   90.00
#
_symmetry.space_group_name_H-M   'P 1'
#
loop_
_entity.id
_entity.type
_entity.pdbx_description
1 polymer ?
#
loop_
_entity_poly.entity_id
_entity_poly.type
_entity_poly.pdbx_seq_one_letter_code
_entity_poly.pdbx_strand_id
1 'polypeptide(L)'
;MDKIRLVLADDHPEVIEKVRGILGDEFEVVEAVENGRQAVCAVLALDPDVLVIDISMPFLDGLQAARSMQKANCRAKIVFLTIHEDRDFIAAALSAGGMGYVTKRRLSLDLVFAIHEALKGNTFVSNSARN
;
A
#
# COMPACT_ATOMS: atom_id res chain seq x y z
N MET A 1 -10.57 -2.37 21.48
CA MET A 1 -10.75 -1.85 20.11
C MET A 1 -10.02 -2.72 19.11
N ASP A 2 -10.65 -2.96 18.00
CA ASP A 2 -10.06 -3.79 16.97
C ASP A 2 -8.87 -3.09 16.32
N LYS A 3 -7.85 -3.87 16.01
CA LYS A 3 -6.70 -3.34 15.29
C LYS A 3 -7.05 -3.14 13.82
N ILE A 4 -6.35 -2.20 13.19
CA ILE A 4 -6.43 -2.01 11.75
C ILE A 4 -5.67 -3.17 11.10
N ARG A 5 -6.37 -3.97 10.29
CA ARG A 5 -5.78 -5.14 9.65
C ARG A 5 -5.16 -4.75 8.31
N LEU A 6 -3.93 -5.17 8.10
CA LEU A 6 -3.13 -4.70 6.98
C LEU A 6 -2.40 -5.86 6.29
N VAL A 7 -2.47 -5.89 4.97
CA VAL A 7 -1.62 -6.76 4.14
C VAL A 7 -0.48 -5.89 3.61
N LEU A 8 0.74 -6.41 3.67
CA LEU A 8 1.94 -5.72 3.22
C LEU A 8 2.56 -6.51 2.07
N ALA A 9 2.79 -5.85 0.94
CA ALA A 9 3.34 -6.48 -0.25
C ALA A 9 4.57 -5.73 -0.74
N ASP A 10 5.73 -6.36 -0.67
CA ASP A 10 7.00 -5.81 -1.16
C ASP A 10 7.98 -6.97 -1.32
N ASP A 11 8.75 -6.97 -2.41
CA ASP A 11 9.72 -8.03 -2.66
C ASP A 11 11.09 -7.78 -2.00
N HIS A 12 11.19 -6.73 -1.18
CA HIS A 12 12.41 -6.41 -0.43
C HIS A 12 12.19 -6.67 1.06
N PRO A 13 12.82 -7.72 1.64
CA PRO A 13 12.62 -8.04 3.05
C PRO A 13 12.94 -6.89 4.00
N GLU A 14 13.94 -6.06 3.66
CA GLU A 14 14.32 -4.92 4.50
C GLU A 14 13.23 -3.86 4.56
N VAL A 15 12.43 -3.71 3.50
CA VAL A 15 11.29 -2.78 3.50
C VAL A 15 10.18 -3.33 4.40
N ILE A 16 9.92 -4.63 4.32
CA ILE A 16 8.92 -5.29 5.18
C ILE A 16 9.27 -5.08 6.66
N GLU A 17 10.54 -5.33 7.02
CA GLU A 17 10.98 -5.13 8.40
C GLU A 17 10.87 -3.67 8.83
N LYS A 18 11.23 -2.74 7.95
CA LYS A 18 11.13 -1.32 8.25
C LYS A 18 9.68 -0.91 8.48
N VAL A 19 8.76 -1.37 7.64
CA VAL A 19 7.33 -1.07 7.79
C VAL A 19 6.81 -1.64 9.10
N ARG A 20 7.15 -2.89 9.43
CA ARG A 20 6.73 -3.49 10.71
C ARG A 20 7.22 -2.67 11.90
N GLY A 21 8.44 -2.13 11.83
CA GLY A 21 8.99 -1.28 12.88
C GLY A 21 8.32 0.08 13.02
N ILE A 22 7.80 0.62 11.91
CA ILE A 22 7.10 1.90 11.88
C ILE A 22 5.67 1.79 12.43
N LEU A 23 5.01 0.67 12.13
CA LEU A 23 3.62 0.46 12.53
C LEU A 23 3.54 0.20 14.04
N GLY A 24 2.62 0.89 14.69
CA GLY A 24 2.42 0.74 16.13
C GLY A 24 1.37 -0.32 16.46
N ASP A 25 1.01 -0.38 17.73
CA ASP A 25 0.09 -1.39 18.25
C ASP A 25 -1.32 -1.30 17.70
N GLU A 26 -1.67 -0.18 17.07
CA GLU A 26 -2.99 -0.03 16.45
C GLU A 26 -3.16 -0.86 15.18
N PHE A 27 -2.05 -1.39 14.64
CA PHE A 27 -2.05 -2.15 13.38
C PHE A 27 -1.73 -3.62 13.63
N GLU A 28 -2.34 -4.46 12.79
CA GLU A 28 -2.00 -5.88 12.72
C GLU A 28 -1.66 -6.22 11.27
N VAL A 29 -0.40 -6.61 11.02
CA VAL A 29 0.00 -7.11 9.71
C VAL A 29 -0.47 -8.57 9.63
N VAL A 30 -1.59 -8.79 8.96
CA VAL A 30 -2.18 -10.13 8.89
C VAL A 30 -1.45 -11.02 7.91
N GLU A 31 -0.78 -10.45 6.91
CA GLU A 31 0.09 -11.19 6.01
C GLU A 31 1.06 -10.24 5.32
N ALA A 32 2.28 -10.72 5.09
CA ALA A 32 3.27 -10.03 4.29
C ALA A 32 3.64 -10.93 3.12
N VAL A 33 3.57 -10.39 1.90
CA VAL A 33 3.79 -11.12 0.66
C VAL A 33 4.80 -10.39 -0.21
N GLU A 34 5.29 -11.04 -1.26
CA GLU A 34 6.41 -10.49 -2.03
C GLU A 34 6.13 -10.28 -3.52
N ASN A 35 4.88 -10.49 -3.96
CA ASN A 35 4.49 -10.15 -5.33
C ASN A 35 3.02 -9.79 -5.41
N GLY A 36 2.62 -9.22 -6.56
CA GLY A 36 1.26 -8.74 -6.74
C GLY A 36 0.21 -9.83 -6.77
N ARG A 37 0.55 -11.01 -7.28
CA ARG A 37 -0.39 -12.13 -7.31
C ARG A 37 -0.73 -12.59 -5.90
N GLN A 38 0.28 -12.74 -5.06
CA GLN A 38 0.09 -13.09 -3.66
C GLN A 38 -0.71 -11.99 -2.93
N ALA A 39 -0.47 -10.72 -3.29
CA ALA A 39 -1.20 -9.61 -2.68
C ALA A 39 -2.69 -9.70 -2.99
N VAL A 40 -3.06 -9.96 -4.24
CA VAL A 40 -4.47 -10.13 -4.62
C VAL A 40 -5.10 -11.28 -3.85
N CYS A 41 -4.42 -12.43 -3.83
CA CYS A 41 -4.92 -13.61 -3.10
C CYS A 41 -5.12 -13.31 -1.61
N ALA A 42 -4.17 -12.64 -0.98
CA ALA A 42 -4.25 -12.32 0.44
C ALA A 42 -5.41 -11.36 0.73
N VAL A 43 -5.59 -10.34 -0.10
CA VAL A 43 -6.69 -9.38 0.08
C VAL A 43 -8.05 -10.07 -0.08
N LEU A 44 -8.19 -10.93 -1.09
CA LEU A 44 -9.44 -11.65 -1.29
C LEU A 44 -9.75 -12.64 -0.16
N ALA A 45 -8.72 -13.29 0.38
CA ALA A 45 -8.89 -14.30 1.43
C ALA A 45 -9.09 -13.69 2.81
N LEU A 46 -8.41 -12.58 3.12
CA LEU A 46 -8.34 -12.03 4.47
C LEU A 46 -9.18 -10.78 4.69
N ASP A 47 -9.61 -10.14 3.61
CA ASP A 47 -10.41 -8.91 3.62
C ASP A 47 -9.86 -7.87 4.60
N PRO A 48 -8.62 -7.40 4.38
CA PRO A 48 -7.99 -6.43 5.29
C PRO A 48 -8.60 -5.04 5.14
N ASP A 49 -8.31 -4.17 6.08
CA ASP A 49 -8.70 -2.77 6.00
C ASP A 49 -7.85 -1.98 5.01
N VAL A 50 -6.55 -2.33 4.93
CA VAL A 50 -5.57 -1.61 4.12
C VAL A 50 -4.63 -2.59 3.44
N LEU A 51 -4.27 -2.28 2.21
CA LEU A 51 -3.15 -2.92 1.52
C LEU A 51 -2.06 -1.88 1.33
N VAL A 52 -0.88 -2.17 1.85
CA VAL A 52 0.33 -1.38 1.60
C VAL A 52 1.15 -2.16 0.60
N ILE A 53 1.38 -1.61 -0.58
CA ILE A 53 1.94 -2.36 -1.70
C ILE A 53 2.95 -1.56 -2.51
N ASP A 54 4.10 -2.18 -2.79
CA ASP A 54 5.10 -1.62 -3.70
C ASP A 54 4.56 -1.64 -5.12
N ILE A 55 4.81 -0.58 -5.88
CA ILE A 55 4.43 -0.52 -7.29
C ILE A 55 5.22 -1.53 -8.12
N SER A 56 6.53 -1.62 -7.91
CA SER A 56 7.42 -2.44 -8.73
C SER A 56 7.71 -3.78 -8.08
N MET A 57 7.02 -4.82 -8.51
CA MET A 57 7.21 -6.19 -8.01
C MET A 57 7.15 -7.19 -9.16
N PRO A 58 7.78 -8.37 -8.98
CA PRO A 58 7.72 -9.40 -10.02
C PRO A 58 6.32 -10.01 -10.16
N PHE A 59 6.09 -10.67 -11.27
CA PHE A 59 4.87 -11.35 -11.70
C PHE A 59 3.74 -10.37 -11.97
N LEU A 60 3.03 -9.92 -10.96
CA LEU A 60 1.99 -8.92 -11.09
C LEU A 60 2.45 -7.70 -10.29
N ASP A 61 2.63 -6.54 -10.95
CA ASP A 61 3.08 -5.35 -10.25
C ASP A 61 1.95 -4.73 -9.42
N GLY A 62 2.31 -3.74 -8.60
CA GLY A 62 1.35 -3.12 -7.68
C GLY A 62 0.18 -2.45 -8.36
N LEU A 63 0.39 -1.83 -9.52
CA LEU A 63 -0.68 -1.18 -10.27
C LEU A 63 -1.66 -2.19 -10.83
N GLN A 64 -1.14 -3.29 -11.38
CA GLN A 64 -1.98 -4.37 -11.90
C GLN A 64 -2.77 -5.04 -10.79
N ALA A 65 -2.12 -5.28 -9.64
CA ALA A 65 -2.79 -5.85 -8.47
C ALA A 65 -3.94 -4.95 -7.99
N ALA A 66 -3.70 -3.64 -7.93
CA ALA A 66 -4.71 -2.68 -7.51
C ALA A 66 -5.91 -2.69 -8.45
N ARG A 67 -5.66 -2.73 -9.76
CA ARG A 67 -6.73 -2.80 -10.75
C ARG A 67 -7.57 -4.07 -10.62
N SER A 68 -6.91 -5.21 -10.35
CA SER A 68 -7.60 -6.48 -10.12
C SER A 68 -8.51 -6.40 -8.91
N MET A 69 -8.04 -5.79 -7.82
CA MET A 69 -8.83 -5.63 -6.61
C MET A 69 -10.00 -4.68 -6.81
N GLN A 70 -9.80 -3.62 -7.59
CA GLN A 70 -10.86 -2.68 -7.94
C GLN A 70 -11.98 -3.37 -8.70
N LYS A 71 -11.64 -4.23 -9.68
CA LYS A 71 -12.61 -5.02 -10.43
C LYS A 71 -13.37 -6.00 -9.55
N ALA A 72 -12.72 -6.50 -8.50
CA ALA A 72 -13.34 -7.43 -7.55
C ALA A 72 -14.12 -6.72 -6.44
N ASN A 73 -14.19 -5.40 -6.47
CA ASN A 73 -14.86 -4.57 -5.46
C ASN A 73 -14.36 -4.82 -4.05
N CYS A 74 -13.05 -5.00 -3.88
CA CYS A 74 -12.45 -5.15 -2.57
C CYS A 74 -12.55 -3.84 -1.78
N ARG A 75 -12.85 -3.94 -0.49
CA ARG A 75 -12.99 -2.75 0.36
C ARG A 75 -11.66 -2.19 0.86
N ALA A 76 -10.58 -2.97 0.75
CA ALA A 76 -9.28 -2.55 1.25
C ALA A 76 -8.84 -1.24 0.60
N LYS A 77 -8.38 -0.31 1.44
CA LYS A 77 -7.78 0.93 0.95
C LYS A 77 -6.36 0.64 0.54
N ILE A 78 -5.92 1.21 -0.58
CA ILE A 78 -4.61 0.90 -1.15
C ILE A 78 -3.67 2.07 -0.93
N VAL A 79 -2.53 1.80 -0.28
CA VAL A 79 -1.44 2.76 -0.08
C VAL A 79 -0.22 2.20 -0.81
N PHE A 80 0.22 2.90 -1.85
CA PHE A 80 1.38 2.50 -2.61
C PHE A 80 2.68 2.95 -1.95
N LEU A 81 3.68 2.06 -1.97
CA LEU A 81 5.07 2.39 -1.64
C LEU A 81 5.86 2.41 -2.93
N THR A 82 6.78 3.36 -3.07
CA THR A 82 7.54 3.45 -4.31
C THR A 82 8.81 4.28 -4.16
N ILE A 83 9.81 3.96 -4.99
CA ILE A 83 10.97 4.83 -5.16
C ILE A 83 10.74 5.88 -6.24
N HIS A 84 9.62 5.76 -7.00
CA HIS A 84 9.31 6.68 -8.09
C HIS A 84 8.63 7.94 -7.57
N GLU A 85 9.04 9.08 -8.08
CA GLU A 85 8.52 10.38 -7.63
C GLU A 85 7.92 11.22 -8.76
N ASP A 86 7.86 10.66 -9.97
CA ASP A 86 7.34 11.42 -11.10
C ASP A 86 5.81 11.36 -11.20
N ARG A 87 5.29 12.36 -11.91
CA ARG A 87 3.83 12.55 -12.02
C ARG A 87 3.11 11.41 -12.72
N ASP A 88 3.77 10.75 -13.65
CA ASP A 88 3.13 9.67 -14.41
C ASP A 88 2.83 8.48 -13.51
N PHE A 89 3.76 8.13 -12.62
CA PHE A 89 3.53 7.05 -11.66
C PHE A 89 2.45 7.43 -10.64
N ILE A 90 2.46 8.68 -10.18
CA ILE A 90 1.43 9.17 -9.26
C ILE A 90 0.05 9.08 -9.90
N ALA A 91 -0.08 9.60 -11.13
CA ALA A 91 -1.35 9.56 -11.85
C ALA A 91 -1.84 8.13 -12.07
N ALA A 92 -0.93 7.22 -12.45
CA ALA A 92 -1.28 5.82 -12.66
C ALA A 92 -1.75 5.16 -11.37
N ALA A 93 -1.08 5.45 -10.25
CA ALA A 93 -1.44 4.89 -8.95
C ALA A 93 -2.83 5.35 -8.51
N LEU A 94 -3.12 6.63 -8.65
CA LEU A 94 -4.43 7.18 -8.29
C LEU A 94 -5.54 6.63 -9.20
N SER A 95 -5.25 6.49 -10.50
CA SER A 95 -6.20 5.91 -11.46
C SER A 95 -6.48 4.44 -11.18
N ALA A 96 -5.52 3.73 -10.60
CA ALA A 96 -5.68 2.31 -10.23
C ALA A 96 -6.42 2.13 -8.91
N GLY A 97 -6.91 3.21 -8.31
CA GLY A 97 -7.67 3.15 -7.05
C GLY A 97 -6.84 3.40 -5.81
N GLY A 98 -5.58 3.84 -5.95
CA GLY A 98 -4.74 4.15 -4.82
C GLY A 98 -5.23 5.35 -4.05
N MET A 99 -5.24 5.26 -2.72
CA MET A 99 -5.59 6.37 -1.84
C MET A 99 -4.34 7.03 -1.26
N GLY A 100 -3.24 6.29 -1.14
CA GLY A 100 -1.99 6.81 -0.64
C GLY A 100 -0.86 6.55 -1.61
N TYR A 101 0.08 7.49 -1.66
CA TYR A 101 1.28 7.35 -2.47
C TYR A 101 2.47 7.82 -1.61
N VAL A 102 3.20 6.86 -1.06
CA VAL A 102 4.29 7.13 -0.11
C VAL A 102 5.61 6.75 -0.74
N THR A 103 6.53 7.71 -0.83
CA THR A 103 7.87 7.42 -1.33
C THR A 103 8.67 6.70 -0.25
N LYS A 104 9.47 5.72 -0.65
CA LYS A 104 10.18 4.86 0.31
C LYS A 104 11.15 5.64 1.19
N ARG A 105 11.72 6.73 0.72
CA ARG A 105 12.60 7.56 1.55
C ARG A 105 11.84 8.33 2.64
N ARG A 106 10.50 8.40 2.55
CA ARG A 106 9.69 9.10 3.55
C ARG A 106 8.79 8.15 4.35
N LEU A 107 9.10 6.84 4.33
CA LEU A 107 8.28 5.85 5.03
C LEU A 107 8.04 6.22 6.51
N SER A 108 9.10 6.56 7.23
CA SER A 108 9.00 6.86 8.66
C SER A 108 8.16 8.10 8.96
N LEU A 109 8.11 9.04 8.01
CA LEU A 109 7.40 10.30 8.18
C LEU A 109 5.95 10.23 7.72
N ASP A 110 5.70 9.49 6.64
CA ASP A 110 4.43 9.60 5.92
C ASP A 110 3.51 8.38 6.00
N LEU A 111 4.04 7.17 6.26
CA LEU A 111 3.25 5.95 6.07
C LEU A 111 2.01 5.90 6.97
N VAL A 112 2.17 6.08 8.27
CA VAL A 112 1.05 5.97 9.21
C VAL A 112 -0.01 7.03 8.91
N PHE A 113 0.43 8.24 8.62
CA PHE A 113 -0.48 9.32 8.25
C PHE A 113 -1.26 8.99 6.96
N ALA A 114 -0.55 8.45 5.95
CA ALA A 114 -1.19 8.08 4.69
C ALA A 114 -2.25 6.99 4.90
N ILE A 115 -1.97 6.02 5.76
CA ILE A 115 -2.95 4.96 6.08
C ILE A 115 -4.20 5.56 6.73
N HIS A 116 -4.03 6.44 7.69
CA HIS A 116 -5.17 7.07 8.35
C HIS A 116 -6.00 7.92 7.39
N GLU A 117 -5.35 8.65 6.49
CA GLU A 117 -6.05 9.43 5.48
C GLU A 117 -6.83 8.52 4.52
N ALA A 118 -6.21 7.42 4.09
CA ALA A 118 -6.88 6.46 3.22
C ALA A 118 -8.13 5.87 3.89
N LEU A 119 -8.05 5.55 5.16
CA LEU A 119 -9.19 5.00 5.91
C LEU A 119 -10.35 5.99 6.03
N LYS A 120 -10.05 7.29 6.00
CA LYS A 120 -11.07 8.34 6.01
C LYS A 120 -11.63 8.60 4.61
N GLY A 121 -11.08 7.99 3.58
CA GLY A 121 -11.47 8.25 2.19
C GLY A 121 -10.73 9.40 1.53
N ASN A 122 -9.66 9.89 2.15
CA ASN A 122 -8.85 10.98 1.60
C ASN A 122 -7.64 10.43 0.89
N THR A 123 -7.14 11.15 -0.12
CA THR A 123 -5.90 10.79 -0.79
C THR A 123 -4.72 11.50 -0.12
N PHE A 124 -3.56 10.86 -0.18
CA PHE A 124 -2.32 11.41 0.34
C PHE A 124 -1.17 11.10 -0.61
N VAL A 125 -0.36 12.10 -0.93
CA VAL A 125 0.84 11.93 -1.75
C VAL A 125 2.02 12.55 -0.99
N SER A 126 3.12 11.79 -0.87
CA SER A 126 4.33 12.29 -0.21
C SER A 126 4.81 13.61 -0.85
N ASN A 127 5.29 14.54 -0.01
CA ASN A 127 5.77 15.84 -0.50
C ASN A 127 6.86 15.71 -1.56
N SER A 128 7.75 14.74 -1.40
CA SER A 128 8.85 14.52 -2.36
C SER A 128 8.34 14.12 -3.74
N ALA A 129 7.12 13.60 -3.84
CA ALA A 129 6.51 13.17 -5.10
C ALA A 129 5.55 14.19 -5.69
N ARG A 130 5.21 15.24 -4.94
CA ARG A 130 4.24 16.26 -5.42
C ARG A 130 4.85 17.29 -6.36
N ASN A 131 6.16 17.42 -6.35
CA ASN A 131 6.84 18.47 -7.13
C ASN A 131 7.04 18.09 -8.58
#